data_b0c0eb53576275e02e9651031bed94c9
#
_entry.id   b0c0eb53576275e02e9651031bed94c9
#
_cell.length_a   1.000
_cell.length_b   1.000
_cell.length_c   1.000
_cell.angle_alpha   90.00
_cell.angle_beta   90.00
_cell.angle_gamma   90.00
#
_symmetry.space_group_name_H-M   'P 1'
#
loop_
_entity.id
_entity.type
_entity.pdbx_description
1 polymer ?
#
loop_
_entity_poly.entity_id
_entity_poly.type
_entity_poly.pdbx_seq_one_letter_code
_entity_poly.pdbx_strand_id
1 'polypeptide(L)'
;MFKIDSGFVGDFKTGDNINYNLMCLRALYKAQNSVTQAETSHFCKPIISTMAFIVEALLHDLFFRIQNHTKEGVQHIAEKVMRKVQSKTIDQLETYIASAKKHNLLSDDGTDLYDDLDELRKVRNRVHIQNIKKEPPRDEGDIFTFKRQKSTEELLEKILKHFSNKYKRPEDIQGFVKDFELPWAQHLKPDADIND
;
A
#
# COMPACT_ATOMS: atom_id res chain seq x y z
N MET A 1 -10.23 -6.70 -13.12
CA MET A 1 -10.30 -5.52 -12.24
C MET A 1 -11.32 -5.77 -11.17
N PHE A 2 -11.05 -5.38 -9.96
CA PHE A 2 -11.97 -5.47 -8.84
C PHE A 2 -11.87 -4.20 -7.97
N LYS A 3 -12.87 -3.97 -7.12
CA LYS A 3 -12.97 -2.75 -6.30
C LYS A 3 -12.72 -3.06 -4.83
N ILE A 4 -12.12 -2.09 -4.15
CA ILE A 4 -11.98 -2.08 -2.70
C ILE A 4 -12.56 -0.77 -2.17
N ASP A 5 -13.38 -0.88 -1.12
CA ASP A 5 -14.01 0.25 -0.43
C ASP A 5 -12.95 1.22 0.09
N SER A 6 -13.07 2.48 -0.27
CA SER A 6 -12.19 3.57 0.12
C SER A 6 -12.58 4.26 1.43
N GLY A 7 -13.62 3.80 2.11
CA GLY A 7 -14.20 4.43 3.30
C GLY A 7 -13.26 4.61 4.49
N PHE A 8 -12.05 4.07 4.40
CA PHE A 8 -11.01 4.24 5.41
C PHE A 8 -10.11 5.48 5.18
N VAL A 9 -10.11 6.08 3.99
CA VAL A 9 -9.21 7.21 3.67
C VAL A 9 -9.65 8.47 4.42
N GLY A 10 -8.73 9.09 5.16
CA GLY A 10 -9.00 10.26 5.99
C GLY A 10 -8.96 11.58 5.23
N ASP A 11 -8.08 11.68 4.24
CA ASP A 11 -7.93 12.88 3.41
C ASP A 11 -8.36 12.62 1.96
N PHE A 12 -9.36 13.38 1.48
CA PHE A 12 -9.90 13.20 0.14
C PHE A 12 -8.83 13.42 -0.95
N LYS A 13 -7.88 14.35 -0.75
CA LYS A 13 -6.81 14.63 -1.70
C LYS A 13 -5.86 13.45 -1.83
N THR A 14 -5.54 12.81 -0.72
CA THR A 14 -4.78 11.55 -0.72
C THR A 14 -5.52 10.45 -1.48
N GLY A 15 -6.84 10.31 -1.24
CA GLY A 15 -7.67 9.36 -1.96
C GLY A 15 -7.73 9.61 -3.48
N ASP A 16 -7.88 10.86 -3.89
CA ASP A 16 -7.84 11.24 -5.30
C ASP A 16 -6.48 10.94 -5.95
N ASN A 17 -5.39 11.21 -5.23
CA ASN A 17 -4.04 10.92 -5.71
C ASN A 17 -3.81 9.40 -5.84
N ILE A 18 -4.32 8.59 -4.91
CA ILE A 18 -4.28 7.12 -5.03
C ILE A 18 -5.04 6.67 -6.27
N ASN A 19 -6.28 7.16 -6.47
CA ASN A 19 -7.08 6.84 -7.66
C ASN A 19 -6.37 7.26 -8.95
N TYR A 20 -5.74 8.43 -8.99
CA TYR A 20 -4.93 8.85 -10.13
C TYR A 20 -3.77 7.88 -10.43
N ASN A 21 -3.05 7.45 -9.40
CA ASN A 21 -1.97 6.47 -9.55
C ASN A 21 -2.47 5.09 -9.98
N LEU A 22 -3.67 4.67 -9.56
CA LEU A 22 -4.32 3.45 -10.06
C LEU A 22 -4.69 3.57 -11.54
N MET A 23 -5.10 4.75 -12.01
CA MET A 23 -5.29 5.02 -13.44
C MET A 23 -3.96 4.96 -14.22
N CYS A 24 -2.87 5.51 -13.67
CA CYS A 24 -1.53 5.37 -14.25
C CYS A 24 -1.11 3.90 -14.34
N LEU A 25 -1.32 3.12 -13.29
CA LEU A 25 -1.06 1.67 -13.31
C LEU A 25 -1.86 0.98 -14.41
N ARG A 26 -3.15 1.30 -14.58
CA ARG A 26 -3.97 0.74 -15.66
C ARG A 26 -3.37 1.02 -17.04
N ALA A 27 -2.88 2.24 -17.27
CA ALA A 27 -2.21 2.60 -18.52
C ALA A 27 -0.90 1.82 -18.72
N LEU A 28 -0.09 1.66 -17.66
CA LEU A 28 1.14 0.89 -17.68
C LEU A 28 0.90 -0.59 -17.98
N TYR A 29 -0.11 -1.22 -17.34
CA TYR A 29 -0.49 -2.60 -17.64
C TYR A 29 -0.97 -2.78 -19.09
N LYS A 30 -1.76 -1.83 -19.59
CA LYS A 30 -2.19 -1.84 -21.00
C LYS A 30 -0.97 -1.77 -21.93
N ALA A 31 -0.01 -0.88 -21.67
CA ALA A 31 1.21 -0.76 -22.44
C ALA A 31 2.06 -2.03 -22.32
N GLN A 32 2.27 -2.57 -21.11
CA GLN A 32 3.00 -3.82 -20.87
C GLN A 32 2.43 -4.99 -21.69
N ASN A 33 1.11 -5.07 -21.86
CA ASN A 33 0.43 -6.12 -22.62
C ASN A 33 0.46 -5.88 -24.15
N SER A 34 0.84 -4.70 -24.62
CA SER A 34 0.85 -4.34 -26.04
C SER A 34 2.23 -4.35 -26.69
N VAL A 35 3.30 -4.55 -25.91
CA VAL A 35 4.69 -4.61 -26.42
C VAL A 35 5.15 -6.04 -26.62
N THR A 36 6.33 -6.21 -27.22
CA THR A 36 6.95 -7.54 -27.40
C THR A 36 7.36 -8.15 -26.04
N GLN A 37 7.50 -9.48 -25.98
CA GLN A 37 7.89 -10.16 -24.76
C GLN A 37 9.24 -9.69 -24.20
N ALA A 38 10.17 -9.29 -25.03
CA ALA A 38 11.45 -8.75 -24.60
C ALA A 38 11.33 -7.39 -23.90
N GLU A 39 10.35 -6.60 -24.29
CA GLU A 39 10.13 -5.24 -23.76
C GLU A 39 9.24 -5.21 -22.53
N THR A 40 8.44 -6.26 -22.29
CA THR A 40 7.49 -6.29 -21.16
C THR A 40 8.15 -6.11 -19.80
N SER A 41 9.37 -6.60 -19.61
CA SER A 41 10.12 -6.46 -18.35
C SER A 41 10.46 -5.02 -18.00
N HIS A 42 10.60 -4.13 -19.00
CA HIS A 42 10.89 -2.72 -18.78
C HIS A 42 9.77 -1.96 -18.04
N PHE A 43 8.56 -2.50 -18.08
CA PHE A 43 7.41 -1.95 -17.35
C PHE A 43 7.36 -2.35 -15.86
N CYS A 44 8.11 -3.37 -15.45
CA CYS A 44 8.10 -3.82 -14.05
C CYS A 44 8.55 -2.70 -13.10
N LYS A 45 9.60 -1.94 -13.46
CA LYS A 45 10.09 -0.83 -12.61
C LYS A 45 9.04 0.25 -12.37
N PRO A 46 8.45 0.90 -13.39
CA PRO A 46 7.43 1.93 -13.17
C PRO A 46 6.17 1.36 -12.48
N ILE A 47 5.74 0.14 -12.76
CA ILE A 47 4.60 -0.49 -12.12
C ILE A 47 4.86 -0.70 -10.62
N ILE A 48 5.97 -1.35 -10.25
CA ILE A 48 6.34 -1.60 -8.86
C ILE A 48 6.53 -0.29 -8.10
N SER A 49 7.18 0.70 -8.72
CA SER A 49 7.40 2.02 -8.10
C SER A 49 6.09 2.74 -7.80
N THR A 50 5.15 2.72 -8.75
CA THR A 50 3.83 3.34 -8.56
C THR A 50 3.03 2.65 -7.45
N MET A 51 3.07 1.31 -7.39
CA MET A 51 2.45 0.58 -6.27
C MET A 51 3.10 0.91 -4.93
N ALA A 52 4.42 1.05 -4.87
CA ALA A 52 5.13 1.44 -3.66
C ALA A 52 4.73 2.85 -3.18
N PHE A 53 4.52 3.80 -4.08
CA PHE A 53 4.01 5.14 -3.73
C PHE A 53 2.59 5.09 -3.17
N ILE A 54 1.73 4.22 -3.72
CA ILE A 54 0.38 4.03 -3.17
C ILE A 54 0.46 3.45 -1.75
N VAL A 55 1.30 2.44 -1.51
CA VAL A 55 1.51 1.86 -0.17
C VAL A 55 2.01 2.93 0.81
N GLU A 56 2.97 3.75 0.40
CA GLU A 56 3.49 4.85 1.23
C GLU A 56 2.37 5.87 1.57
N ALA A 57 1.53 6.24 0.60
CA ALA A 57 0.40 7.14 0.80
C ALA A 57 -0.66 6.56 1.76
N LEU A 58 -0.94 5.26 1.67
CA LEU A 58 -1.87 4.57 2.59
C LEU A 58 -1.35 4.58 4.03
N LEU A 59 -0.07 4.26 4.23
CA LEU A 59 0.55 4.31 5.55
C LEU A 59 0.59 5.74 6.09
N HIS A 60 0.94 6.71 5.25
CA HIS A 60 0.91 8.12 5.62
C HIS A 60 -0.48 8.54 6.11
N ASP A 61 -1.55 8.23 5.36
CA ASP A 61 -2.93 8.57 5.74
C ASP A 61 -3.30 7.95 7.10
N LEU A 62 -2.97 6.67 7.34
CA LEU A 62 -3.21 6.02 8.62
C LEU A 62 -2.51 6.75 9.77
N PHE A 63 -1.21 7.03 9.63
CA PHE A 63 -0.45 7.71 10.68
C PHE A 63 -0.87 9.16 10.87
N PHE A 64 -1.22 9.86 9.80
CA PHE A 64 -1.79 11.20 9.87
C PHE A 64 -3.09 11.21 10.70
N ARG A 65 -3.98 10.23 10.49
CA ARG A 65 -5.21 10.10 11.29
C ARG A 65 -4.91 9.77 12.76
N ILE A 66 -3.98 8.87 13.04
CA ILE A 66 -3.58 8.56 14.42
C ILE A 66 -3.01 9.80 15.11
N GLN A 67 -2.26 10.63 14.40
CA GLN A 67 -1.63 11.82 14.96
C GLN A 67 -2.60 12.98 15.17
N ASN A 68 -3.57 13.16 14.28
CA ASN A 68 -4.41 14.36 14.26
C ASN A 68 -5.87 14.10 14.67
N HIS A 69 -6.38 12.87 14.52
CA HIS A 69 -7.79 12.54 14.71
C HIS A 69 -7.95 11.31 15.60
N THR A 70 -8.36 11.53 16.83
CA THR A 70 -8.43 10.47 17.85
C THR A 70 -9.60 9.49 17.69
N LYS A 71 -10.53 9.72 16.75
CA LYS A 71 -11.77 8.91 16.64
C LYS A 71 -12.11 8.44 15.22
N GLU A 72 -11.50 8.99 14.19
CA GLU A 72 -11.88 8.70 12.80
C GLU A 72 -11.14 7.47 12.21
N GLY A 73 -11.77 6.30 12.23
CA GLY A 73 -11.20 5.06 11.70
C GLY A 73 -10.00 4.52 12.48
N VAL A 74 -9.78 5.07 13.67
CA VAL A 74 -8.69 4.63 14.57
C VAL A 74 -9.21 4.19 15.95
N GLN A 75 -10.53 4.07 16.11
CA GLN A 75 -11.19 3.66 17.36
C GLN A 75 -10.77 2.27 17.86
N HIS A 76 -10.25 1.42 16.99
CA HIS A 76 -9.74 0.09 17.36
C HIS A 76 -8.28 0.13 17.85
N ILE A 77 -7.64 1.29 17.77
CA ILE A 77 -6.28 1.46 18.28
C ILE A 77 -6.35 1.87 19.75
N ALA A 78 -5.75 1.08 20.61
CA ALA A 78 -5.70 1.37 22.04
C ALA A 78 -5.11 2.78 22.31
N GLU A 79 -5.73 3.55 23.20
CA GLU A 79 -5.33 4.93 23.51
C GLU A 79 -3.84 5.04 23.89
N LYS A 80 -3.31 4.07 24.60
CA LYS A 80 -1.89 3.99 24.96
C LYS A 80 -0.98 3.92 23.73
N VAL A 81 -1.42 3.25 22.66
CA VAL A 81 -0.69 3.16 21.39
C VAL A 81 -0.77 4.49 20.65
N MET A 82 -1.96 5.09 20.56
CA MET A 82 -2.15 6.40 19.94
C MET A 82 -1.24 7.46 20.56
N ARG A 83 -1.22 7.58 21.89
CA ARG A 83 -0.34 8.53 22.60
C ARG A 83 1.15 8.32 22.30
N LYS A 84 1.58 7.06 22.16
CA LYS A 84 2.97 6.73 21.80
C LYS A 84 3.32 7.08 20.35
N VAL A 85 2.38 6.97 19.44
CA VAL A 85 2.55 7.36 18.03
C VAL A 85 2.55 8.89 17.93
N GLN A 86 1.62 9.57 18.60
CA GLN A 86 1.50 11.02 18.61
C GLN A 86 2.73 11.75 19.19
N SER A 87 3.46 11.10 20.07
CA SER A 87 4.68 11.66 20.67
C SER A 87 5.93 11.59 19.78
N LYS A 88 5.81 11.07 18.54
CA LYS A 88 6.95 10.84 17.63
C LYS A 88 6.75 11.53 16.30
N THR A 89 7.84 11.96 15.69
CA THR A 89 7.88 12.31 14.28
C THR A 89 7.91 11.03 13.45
N ILE A 90 6.88 10.78 12.66
CA ILE A 90 6.74 9.62 11.78
C ILE A 90 6.35 10.17 10.41
N ASP A 91 7.32 10.31 9.52
CA ASP A 91 7.20 11.05 8.26
C ASP A 91 7.84 10.34 7.04
N GLN A 92 8.41 9.16 7.24
CA GLN A 92 9.08 8.39 6.20
C GLN A 92 8.56 6.95 6.18
N LEU A 93 8.59 6.31 5.01
CA LEU A 93 8.14 4.93 4.84
C LEU A 93 8.78 3.96 5.86
N GLU A 94 10.08 4.12 6.14
CA GLU A 94 10.78 3.32 7.15
C GLU A 94 10.19 3.50 8.55
N THR A 95 9.92 4.74 8.94
CA THR A 95 9.35 5.05 10.26
C THR A 95 7.89 4.61 10.37
N TYR A 96 7.11 4.67 9.28
CA TYR A 96 5.76 4.09 9.21
C TYR A 96 5.79 2.59 9.45
N ILE A 97 6.63 1.85 8.71
CA ILE A 97 6.75 0.39 8.84
C ILE A 97 7.21 0.01 10.25
N ALA A 98 8.25 0.64 10.77
CA ALA A 98 8.78 0.38 12.10
C ALA A 98 7.73 0.63 13.20
N SER A 99 6.98 1.73 13.09
CA SER A 99 5.93 2.06 14.05
C SER A 99 4.72 1.10 13.92
N ALA A 100 4.32 0.77 12.70
CA ALA A 100 3.25 -0.20 12.46
C ALA A 100 3.61 -1.58 13.04
N LYS A 101 4.82 -2.07 12.80
CA LYS A 101 5.34 -3.33 13.37
C LYS A 101 5.34 -3.29 14.89
N LYS A 102 5.89 -2.24 15.49
CA LYS A 102 5.97 -2.07 16.95
C LYS A 102 4.61 -2.12 17.64
N HIS A 103 3.58 -1.63 17.00
CA HIS A 103 2.24 -1.49 17.55
C HIS A 103 1.24 -2.50 16.97
N ASN A 104 1.71 -3.42 16.14
CA ASN A 104 0.91 -4.46 15.49
C ASN A 104 -0.32 -3.90 14.75
N LEU A 105 -0.11 -2.86 13.94
CA LEU A 105 -1.21 -2.17 13.26
C LEU A 105 -1.66 -2.88 11.98
N LEU A 106 -0.79 -3.68 11.34
CA LEU A 106 -1.03 -4.32 10.04
C LEU A 106 -1.07 -5.86 10.11
N SER A 107 -1.12 -6.42 11.30
CA SER A 107 -1.23 -7.87 11.50
C SER A 107 -2.66 -8.22 11.85
N ASP A 108 -3.24 -9.14 11.10
CA ASP A 108 -4.42 -9.90 11.47
C ASP A 108 -4.05 -11.38 11.37
N ASP A 109 -4.29 -12.13 12.43
CA ASP A 109 -4.26 -13.60 12.51
C ASP A 109 -3.12 -14.31 11.73
N GLY A 110 -1.88 -13.85 11.92
CA GLY A 110 -0.68 -14.56 11.44
C GLY A 110 -0.15 -14.14 10.09
N THR A 111 -0.71 -13.15 9.41
CA THR A 111 -0.10 -12.56 8.21
C THR A 111 0.91 -11.48 8.60
N ASP A 112 2.19 -11.80 8.50
CA ASP A 112 3.25 -10.82 8.71
C ASP A 112 3.50 -10.02 7.42
N LEU A 113 2.87 -8.84 7.32
CA LEU A 113 3.05 -7.92 6.19
C LEU A 113 4.34 -7.09 6.32
N TYR A 114 4.99 -7.12 7.46
CA TYR A 114 6.09 -6.19 7.75
C TYR A 114 7.37 -6.51 6.98
N ASP A 115 7.66 -7.78 6.76
CA ASP A 115 8.82 -8.18 6.00
C ASP A 115 8.63 -7.88 4.52
N ASP A 116 7.43 -8.12 3.97
CA ASP A 116 7.06 -7.73 2.60
C ASP A 116 7.13 -6.20 2.40
N LEU A 117 6.68 -5.44 3.39
CA LEU A 117 6.77 -3.97 3.37
C LEU A 117 8.21 -3.48 3.43
N ASP A 118 9.07 -4.10 4.24
CA ASP A 118 10.50 -3.73 4.31
C ASP A 118 11.23 -4.06 2.99
N GLU A 119 10.91 -5.21 2.39
CA GLU A 119 11.41 -5.54 1.06
C GLU A 119 10.93 -4.53 0.00
N LEU A 120 9.64 -4.16 -0.01
CA LEU A 120 9.13 -3.13 -0.92
C LEU A 120 9.84 -1.78 -0.71
N ARG A 121 10.08 -1.38 0.54
CA ARG A 121 10.85 -0.17 0.88
C ARG A 121 12.26 -0.20 0.28
N LYS A 122 12.96 -1.31 0.42
CA LYS A 122 14.31 -1.50 -0.16
C LYS A 122 14.27 -1.36 -1.68
N VAL A 123 13.29 -1.97 -2.34
CA VAL A 123 13.09 -1.89 -3.79
C VAL A 123 12.74 -0.46 -4.22
N ARG A 124 11.82 0.21 -3.51
CA ARG A 124 11.46 1.61 -3.78
C ARG A 124 12.68 2.53 -3.71
N ASN A 125 13.57 2.32 -2.75
CA ASN A 125 14.80 3.11 -2.64
C ASN A 125 15.79 2.88 -3.80
N ARG A 126 15.62 1.80 -4.58
CA ARG A 126 16.42 1.51 -5.78
C ARG A 126 15.92 2.22 -7.05
N VAL A 127 14.83 2.94 -6.97
CA VAL A 127 14.38 3.80 -8.08
C VAL A 127 15.44 4.84 -8.49
N HIS A 128 16.29 5.25 -7.53
CA HIS A 128 17.41 6.13 -7.79
C HIS A 128 18.58 5.36 -8.43
N ILE A 129 18.90 5.63 -9.69
CA ILE A 129 19.97 4.99 -10.47
C ILE A 129 21.33 5.03 -9.75
N GLN A 130 21.56 6.07 -8.97
CA GLN A 130 22.81 6.28 -8.21
C GLN A 130 22.97 5.39 -6.97
N ASN A 131 21.97 4.56 -6.65
CA ASN A 131 22.04 3.74 -5.46
C ASN A 131 23.00 2.57 -5.65
N ILE A 132 24.18 2.66 -5.04
CA ILE A 132 25.28 1.68 -5.14
C ILE A 132 25.30 0.63 -4.01
N LYS A 133 24.27 0.59 -3.14
CA LYS A 133 24.19 -0.41 -2.08
C LYS A 133 24.20 -1.83 -2.68
N LYS A 134 24.87 -2.77 -2.00
CA LYS A 134 25.00 -4.14 -2.49
C LYS A 134 23.70 -4.94 -2.37
N GLU A 135 22.85 -4.61 -1.42
CA GLU A 135 21.57 -5.28 -1.17
C GLU A 135 20.42 -4.26 -1.25
N PRO A 136 19.38 -4.53 -2.01
CA PRO A 136 19.21 -5.62 -3.00
C PRO A 136 20.23 -5.54 -4.15
N PRO A 137 20.27 -6.53 -5.08
CA PRO A 137 21.26 -6.58 -6.19
C PRO A 137 21.46 -5.24 -6.89
N ARG A 138 22.64 -5.04 -7.50
CA ARG A 138 22.93 -3.78 -8.19
C ARG A 138 22.20 -3.64 -9.51
N ASP A 139 21.99 -4.76 -10.20
CA ASP A 139 21.32 -4.78 -11.49
C ASP A 139 19.81 -4.57 -11.30
N GLU A 140 19.27 -3.57 -11.99
CA GLU A 140 17.84 -3.27 -11.92
C GLU A 140 16.98 -4.37 -12.54
N GLY A 141 17.51 -5.09 -13.54
CA GLY A 141 16.83 -6.25 -14.12
C GLY A 141 16.58 -7.38 -13.14
N ASP A 142 17.50 -7.57 -12.18
CA ASP A 142 17.35 -8.57 -11.11
C ASP A 142 16.37 -8.12 -10.01
N ILE A 143 16.15 -6.82 -9.89
CA ILE A 143 15.27 -6.26 -8.86
C ILE A 143 13.84 -6.12 -9.37
N PHE A 144 13.67 -5.51 -10.55
CA PHE A 144 12.36 -5.19 -11.10
C PHE A 144 11.87 -6.31 -12.02
N THR A 145 11.51 -7.44 -11.42
CA THR A 145 11.07 -8.67 -12.11
C THR A 145 9.55 -8.82 -12.09
N PHE A 146 8.98 -9.63 -12.98
CA PHE A 146 7.57 -10.03 -12.96
C PHE A 146 7.15 -10.70 -11.66
N LYS A 147 8.03 -11.53 -11.09
CA LYS A 147 7.78 -12.16 -9.79
C LYS A 147 7.58 -11.11 -8.71
N ARG A 148 8.43 -10.09 -8.68
CA ARG A 148 8.32 -8.99 -7.72
C ARG A 148 7.12 -8.09 -8.00
N GLN A 149 6.80 -7.86 -9.26
CA GLN A 149 5.56 -7.14 -9.64
C GLN A 149 4.33 -7.84 -9.02
N LYS A 150 4.19 -9.16 -9.22
CA LYS A 150 3.10 -9.93 -8.63
C LYS A 150 3.08 -9.92 -7.11
N SER A 151 4.23 -10.11 -6.46
CA SER A 151 4.30 -10.02 -4.99
C SER A 151 3.90 -8.62 -4.48
N THR A 152 4.21 -7.56 -5.24
CA THR A 152 3.82 -6.20 -4.90
C THR A 152 2.31 -5.97 -5.12
N GLU A 153 1.71 -6.55 -6.15
CA GLU A 153 0.26 -6.56 -6.37
C GLU A 153 -0.47 -7.20 -5.19
N GLU A 154 -0.01 -8.40 -4.78
CA GLU A 154 -0.56 -9.13 -3.62
C GLU A 154 -0.43 -8.33 -2.32
N LEU A 155 0.73 -7.72 -2.09
CA LEU A 155 0.97 -6.89 -0.91
C LEU A 155 0.03 -5.67 -0.88
N LEU A 156 -0.08 -4.93 -1.98
CA LEU A 156 -0.97 -3.78 -2.08
C LEU A 156 -2.44 -4.18 -1.87
N GLU A 157 -2.86 -5.30 -2.44
CA GLU A 157 -4.21 -5.84 -2.25
C GLU A 157 -4.47 -6.19 -0.77
N LYS A 158 -3.53 -6.87 -0.10
CA LYS A 158 -3.62 -7.19 1.33
C LYS A 158 -3.76 -5.94 2.19
N ILE A 159 -2.93 -4.93 1.94
CA ILE A 159 -2.95 -3.67 2.71
C ILE A 159 -4.28 -2.95 2.53
N LEU A 160 -4.76 -2.81 1.29
CA LEU A 160 -6.02 -2.15 1.00
C LEU A 160 -7.21 -2.86 1.65
N LYS A 161 -7.26 -4.19 1.58
CA LYS A 161 -8.30 -5.01 2.25
C LYS A 161 -8.23 -4.86 3.77
N HIS A 162 -7.03 -4.96 4.34
CA HIS A 162 -6.83 -4.77 5.78
C HIS A 162 -7.33 -3.38 6.24
N PHE A 163 -7.02 -2.33 5.48
CA PHE A 163 -7.46 -0.97 5.83
C PHE A 163 -8.97 -0.81 5.66
N SER A 164 -9.55 -1.34 4.60
CA SER A 164 -10.99 -1.31 4.36
C SER A 164 -11.77 -2.04 5.46
N ASN A 165 -11.22 -3.13 6.01
CA ASN A 165 -11.89 -3.91 7.07
C ASN A 165 -11.67 -3.29 8.45
N LYS A 166 -10.43 -2.93 8.80
CA LYS A 166 -10.05 -2.57 10.17
C LYS A 166 -10.10 -1.08 10.48
N TYR A 167 -9.82 -0.23 9.50
CA TYR A 167 -9.64 1.21 9.71
C TYR A 167 -10.73 2.05 9.06
N LYS A 168 -11.89 1.45 8.77
CA LYS A 168 -13.03 2.12 8.19
C LYS A 168 -13.48 3.28 9.07
N ARG A 169 -13.75 4.43 8.45
CA ARG A 169 -14.25 5.63 9.14
C ARG A 169 -15.76 5.49 9.44
N PRO A 170 -16.31 6.26 10.37
CA PRO A 170 -17.75 6.35 10.57
C PRO A 170 -18.48 6.70 9.26
N GLU A 171 -19.68 6.14 9.07
CA GLU A 171 -20.42 6.27 7.80
C GLU A 171 -20.77 7.71 7.41
N ASP A 172 -21.00 8.57 8.39
CA ASP A 172 -21.32 9.99 8.21
C ASP A 172 -20.18 10.83 7.64
N ILE A 173 -18.95 10.30 7.68
CA ILE A 173 -17.74 10.95 7.17
C ILE A 173 -17.02 10.15 6.06
N GLN A 174 -17.72 9.20 5.46
CA GLN A 174 -17.25 8.44 4.28
C GLN A 174 -17.84 9.00 2.98
N GLY A 175 -17.43 8.39 1.85
CA GLY A 175 -18.05 8.62 0.54
C GLY A 175 -17.47 9.80 -0.25
N PHE A 176 -16.44 10.47 0.25
CA PHE A 176 -15.79 11.58 -0.47
C PHE A 176 -14.73 11.11 -1.47
N VAL A 177 -14.29 9.86 -1.38
CA VAL A 177 -13.30 9.24 -2.25
C VAL A 177 -13.98 8.09 -3.01
N LYS A 178 -13.73 7.98 -4.31
CA LYS A 178 -14.20 6.84 -5.11
C LYS A 178 -13.46 5.58 -4.69
N ASP A 179 -14.17 4.44 -4.69
CA ASP A 179 -13.58 3.13 -4.44
C ASP A 179 -12.38 2.86 -5.34
N PHE A 180 -11.42 2.14 -4.82
CA PHE A 180 -10.18 1.83 -5.52
C PHE A 180 -10.37 0.68 -6.49
N GLU A 181 -10.23 0.94 -7.79
CA GLU A 181 -10.25 -0.06 -8.85
C GLU A 181 -8.84 -0.56 -9.15
N LEU A 182 -8.53 -1.78 -8.73
CA LEU A 182 -7.24 -2.40 -9.00
C LEU A 182 -7.20 -2.94 -10.45
N PRO A 183 -6.13 -2.63 -11.23
CA PRO A 183 -6.07 -2.96 -12.65
C PRO A 183 -5.76 -4.43 -12.97
N TRP A 184 -5.39 -5.23 -11.97
CA TRP A 184 -5.12 -6.67 -12.10
C TRP A 184 -6.29 -7.53 -11.63
N ALA A 185 -6.18 -8.85 -11.82
CA ALA A 185 -7.10 -9.82 -11.25
C ALA A 185 -6.84 -9.98 -9.74
N GLN A 186 -7.89 -10.27 -9.01
CA GLN A 186 -7.80 -10.47 -7.56
C GLN A 186 -6.92 -11.69 -7.23
N HIS A 187 -5.91 -11.51 -6.40
CA HIS A 187 -5.01 -12.57 -5.93
C HIS A 187 -5.56 -13.31 -4.71
N LEU A 188 -6.16 -12.55 -3.79
CA LEU A 188 -6.74 -13.10 -2.57
C LEU A 188 -8.20 -13.48 -2.84
N LYS A 189 -8.60 -14.66 -2.36
CA LYS A 189 -10.02 -15.04 -2.39
C LYS A 189 -10.84 -13.96 -1.67
N PRO A 190 -12.07 -13.66 -2.13
CA PRO A 190 -13.01 -12.91 -1.31
C PRO A 190 -13.08 -13.59 0.06
N ASP A 191 -13.08 -12.80 1.15
CA ASP A 191 -13.39 -13.36 2.45
C ASP A 191 -14.70 -14.10 2.30
N ALA A 192 -14.73 -15.38 2.62
CA ALA A 192 -15.98 -16.15 2.63
C ALA A 192 -16.93 -15.38 3.55
N ASP A 193 -18.08 -14.99 3.02
CA ASP A 193 -19.10 -14.31 3.79
C ASP A 193 -19.28 -15.06 5.10
N ILE A 194 -18.87 -14.43 6.20
CA ILE A 194 -19.17 -14.92 7.55
C ILE A 194 -20.62 -14.53 7.82
N ASN A 195 -21.51 -15.15 7.08
CA ASN A 195 -22.95 -15.16 7.31
C ASN A 195 -23.48 -16.55 6.96
N ASP A 196 -23.35 -17.45 7.92
CA ASP A 196 -24.24 -18.59 8.13
C ASP A 196 -24.40 -18.84 9.63
#